data_68d239f5e7394453399f6fe8901f54ca
#
_entry.id   68d239f5e7394453399f6fe8901f54ca
#
_cell.length_a   1.000
_cell.length_b   1.000
_cell.length_c   1.000
_cell.angle_alpha   90.00
_cell.angle_beta   90.00
_cell.angle_gamma   90.00
#
_symmetry.space_group_name_H-M   'P 1'
#
loop_
_entity.id
_entity.type
_entity.pdbx_description
1 polymer ?
#
loop_
_entity_poly.entity_id
_entity_poly.type
_entity_poly.pdbx_seq_one_letter_code
_entity_poly.pdbx_strand_id
1 'polypeptide(L)'
;SMNMFEIVHSLLRQFGPENWTLYRGKHLLCFVDNHDVSRIASNLTNEQHLPLIYALCFGMPGIPCVYYGSEWGAKANKSEGDPALRACFDAPVENDLTAWISKLAAAKKASNALNYGDFRSVVLTNRQCIFERKTDSERVLVAINADNVPYTAHFDAGCGTAVDLITGHTHDFGGGSELPPYSAFFWKCER
;
A
#
# COMPACT_ATOMS: atom_id res chain seq x y z
N SER A 1 -9.38 14.61 -3.85
CA SER A 1 -8.47 14.29 -4.97
C SER A 1 -7.28 13.53 -4.40
N MET A 2 -6.93 12.41 -5.01
CA MET A 2 -5.75 11.67 -4.57
C MET A 2 -4.50 12.47 -4.96
N ASN A 3 -3.60 12.66 -3.99
CA ASN A 3 -2.36 13.39 -4.17
C ASN A 3 -1.22 12.59 -3.51
N MET A 4 -0.42 11.91 -4.33
CA MET A 4 0.68 11.08 -3.84
C MET A 4 1.78 11.90 -3.16
N PHE A 5 1.95 13.18 -3.50
CA PHE A 5 2.91 14.04 -2.80
C PHE A 5 2.57 14.17 -1.32
N GLU A 6 1.30 14.41 -0.96
CA GLU A 6 0.88 14.53 0.44
C GLU A 6 1.07 13.22 1.21
N ILE A 7 0.71 12.10 0.58
CA ILE A 7 0.85 10.77 1.18
C ILE A 7 2.32 10.46 1.46
N VAL A 8 3.17 10.57 0.42
CA VAL A 8 4.60 10.19 0.54
C VAL A 8 5.35 11.17 1.44
N HIS A 9 5.06 12.47 1.39
CA HIS A 9 5.66 13.44 2.32
C HIS A 9 5.29 13.16 3.77
N SER A 10 4.04 12.75 4.04
CA SER A 10 3.65 12.31 5.38
C SER A 10 4.41 11.07 5.83
N LEU A 11 4.60 10.09 4.95
CA LEU A 11 5.39 8.89 5.25
C LEU A 11 6.87 9.21 5.45
N LEU A 12 7.45 10.11 4.64
CA LEU A 12 8.84 10.56 4.82
C LEU A 12 9.04 11.26 6.16
N ARG A 13 8.08 12.10 6.58
CA ARG A 13 8.13 12.76 7.89
C ARG A 13 8.10 11.75 9.03
N GLN A 14 7.36 10.67 8.88
CA GLN A 14 7.19 9.66 9.91
C GLN A 14 8.32 8.64 9.92
N PHE A 15 8.76 8.16 8.77
CA PHE A 15 9.62 6.97 8.62
C PHE A 15 10.81 7.16 7.70
N GLY A 16 11.03 8.36 7.13
CA GLY A 16 12.09 8.60 6.17
C GLY A 16 13.51 8.50 6.75
N PRO A 17 14.53 8.68 5.90
CA PRO A 17 15.93 8.48 6.28
C PRO A 17 16.52 9.61 7.14
N GLU A 18 15.83 10.75 7.26
CA GLU A 18 16.33 11.91 7.97
C GLU A 18 16.35 11.72 9.48
N ASN A 19 17.28 12.39 10.18
CA ASN A 19 17.43 12.25 11.63
C ASN A 19 16.26 12.80 12.43
N TRP A 20 15.46 13.70 11.85
CA TRP A 20 14.30 14.32 12.48
C TRP A 20 12.99 13.56 12.31
N THR A 21 13.00 12.37 11.71
CA THR A 21 11.78 11.58 11.52
C THR A 21 11.18 11.13 12.85
N LEU A 22 9.84 11.10 12.89
CA LEU A 22 9.14 10.91 14.16
C LEU A 22 9.16 9.46 14.64
N TYR A 23 9.05 8.50 13.74
CA TYR A 23 8.72 7.12 14.08
C TYR A 23 9.61 6.07 13.41
N ARG A 24 10.74 6.46 12.80
CA ARG A 24 11.66 5.49 12.19
C ARG A 24 12.08 4.41 13.21
N GLY A 25 11.99 3.14 12.80
CA GLY A 25 12.28 2.00 13.67
C GLY A 25 11.16 1.63 14.65
N LYS A 26 10.03 2.34 14.62
CA LYS A 26 8.84 2.00 15.42
C LYS A 26 7.87 1.16 14.62
N HIS A 27 7.19 0.24 15.30
CA HIS A 27 6.15 -0.60 14.74
C HIS A 27 4.79 -0.12 15.23
N LEU A 28 4.20 0.84 14.50
CA LEU A 28 2.90 1.41 14.82
C LEU A 28 1.81 0.68 14.06
N LEU A 29 0.61 0.63 14.61
CA LEU A 29 -0.57 0.19 13.85
C LEU A 29 -0.79 1.15 12.68
N CYS A 30 -0.98 0.59 11.49
CA CYS A 30 -1.43 1.34 10.33
C CYS A 30 -2.77 0.77 9.85
N PHE A 31 -3.71 1.64 9.63
CA PHE A 31 -5.06 1.28 9.20
C PHE A 31 -5.64 2.37 8.30
N VAL A 32 -6.61 2.01 7.50
CA VAL A 32 -7.29 2.92 6.56
C VAL A 32 -8.62 3.41 7.12
N ASP A 33 -9.22 2.65 8.01
CA ASP A 33 -10.45 3.00 8.75
C ASP A 33 -10.53 2.21 10.07
N ASN A 34 -11.47 2.59 10.91
CA ASN A 34 -11.80 1.93 12.17
C ASN A 34 -13.24 2.22 12.60
N HIS A 35 -13.58 1.85 13.84
CA HIS A 35 -14.92 2.03 14.42
C HIS A 35 -15.31 3.50 14.73
N ASP A 36 -14.39 4.45 14.57
CA ASP A 36 -14.61 5.86 14.93
C ASP A 36 -14.69 6.80 13.72
N VAL A 37 -14.40 6.29 12.53
CA VAL A 37 -14.41 7.08 11.28
C VAL A 37 -15.29 6.41 10.22
N SER A 38 -15.70 7.16 9.22
CA SER A 38 -16.38 6.59 8.04
C SER A 38 -15.52 5.50 7.42
N ARG A 39 -16.15 4.42 6.98
CA ARG A 39 -15.44 3.32 6.31
C ARG A 39 -14.78 3.83 5.05
N ILE A 40 -13.59 3.31 4.75
CA ILE A 40 -12.78 3.78 3.60
C ILE A 40 -13.54 3.73 2.29
N ALA A 41 -14.33 2.69 2.05
CA ALA A 41 -15.14 2.56 0.84
C ALA A 41 -16.21 3.67 0.69
N SER A 42 -16.63 4.29 1.79
CA SER A 42 -17.56 5.44 1.77
C SER A 42 -16.86 6.76 1.50
N ASN A 43 -15.56 6.87 1.78
CA ASN A 43 -14.79 8.10 1.63
C ASN A 43 -14.20 8.28 0.23
N LEU A 44 -14.17 7.23 -0.58
CA LEU A 44 -13.55 7.27 -1.90
C LEU A 44 -14.55 7.75 -2.96
N THR A 45 -14.13 8.72 -3.76
CA THR A 45 -14.85 9.16 -4.96
C THR A 45 -14.61 8.26 -6.16
N ASN A 46 -13.53 7.46 -6.12
CA ASN A 46 -13.18 6.47 -7.13
C ASN A 46 -12.89 5.12 -6.46
N GLU A 47 -13.78 4.16 -6.69
CA GLU A 47 -13.69 2.83 -6.09
C GLU A 47 -12.45 2.05 -6.55
N GLN A 48 -11.87 2.37 -7.71
CA GLN A 48 -10.62 1.78 -8.20
C GLN A 48 -9.42 2.07 -7.28
N HIS A 49 -9.51 3.09 -6.43
CA HIS A 49 -8.49 3.40 -5.45
C HIS A 49 -8.50 2.49 -4.22
N LEU A 50 -9.59 1.79 -3.95
CA LEU A 50 -9.73 0.98 -2.74
C LEU A 50 -8.66 -0.13 -2.63
N PRO A 51 -8.40 -0.94 -3.67
CA PRO A 51 -7.31 -1.91 -3.63
C PRO A 51 -5.93 -1.27 -3.43
N LEU A 52 -5.71 -0.08 -4.02
CA LEU A 52 -4.43 0.64 -3.93
C LEU A 52 -4.15 1.18 -2.54
N ILE A 53 -5.18 1.63 -1.83
CA ILE A 53 -5.07 2.09 -0.44
C ILE A 53 -4.64 0.93 0.46
N TYR A 54 -5.17 -0.26 0.27
CA TYR A 54 -4.72 -1.45 0.99
C TYR A 54 -3.30 -1.86 0.59
N ALA A 55 -2.92 -1.78 -0.68
CA ALA A 55 -1.53 -1.99 -1.10
C ALA A 55 -0.57 -1.02 -0.39
N LEU A 56 -0.94 0.24 -0.28
CA LEU A 56 -0.17 1.23 0.49
C LEU A 56 -0.09 0.85 1.97
N CYS A 57 -1.21 0.49 2.59
CA CYS A 57 -1.26 0.10 4.00
C CYS A 57 -0.36 -1.10 4.31
N PHE A 58 -0.32 -2.10 3.45
CA PHE A 58 0.56 -3.27 3.62
C PHE A 58 2.00 -3.04 3.19
N GLY A 59 2.25 -2.12 2.26
CA GLY A 59 3.59 -1.80 1.76
C GLY A 59 4.37 -0.84 2.64
N MET A 60 3.70 0.06 3.34
CA MET A 60 4.34 1.06 4.21
C MET A 60 4.84 0.45 5.52
N PRO A 61 5.73 1.17 6.26
CA PRO A 61 6.12 0.76 7.61
C PRO A 61 4.92 0.69 8.56
N GLY A 62 4.92 -0.31 9.44
CA GLY A 62 3.89 -0.48 10.45
C GLY A 62 3.23 -1.86 10.40
N ILE A 63 2.29 -2.07 11.30
CA ILE A 63 1.52 -3.30 11.44
C ILE A 63 0.13 -3.04 10.86
N PRO A 64 -0.21 -3.61 9.68
CA PRO A 64 -1.51 -3.38 9.08
C PRO A 64 -2.63 -3.95 9.94
N CYS A 65 -3.66 -3.14 10.12
CA CYS A 65 -4.88 -3.53 10.81
C CYS A 65 -6.07 -3.29 9.87
N VAL A 66 -6.84 -4.35 9.60
CA VAL A 66 -8.01 -4.28 8.73
C VAL A 66 -9.26 -4.35 9.61
N TYR A 67 -10.11 -3.34 9.49
CA TYR A 67 -11.36 -3.30 10.24
C TYR A 67 -12.39 -4.24 9.62
N TYR A 68 -13.09 -5.01 10.45
CA TYR A 68 -14.03 -6.02 9.97
C TYR A 68 -15.11 -5.44 9.06
N GLY A 69 -15.37 -6.09 7.95
CA GLY A 69 -16.28 -5.64 6.90
C GLY A 69 -15.63 -4.76 5.85
N SER A 70 -14.59 -4.01 6.20
CA SER A 70 -13.87 -3.15 5.25
C SER A 70 -13.07 -3.97 4.23
N GLU A 71 -12.68 -5.21 4.55
CA GLU A 71 -11.99 -6.13 3.65
C GLU A 71 -12.82 -6.58 2.45
N TRP A 72 -14.14 -6.43 2.49
CA TRP A 72 -15.00 -6.65 1.33
C TRP A 72 -15.66 -5.37 0.80
N GLY A 73 -15.26 -4.20 1.33
CA GLY A 73 -15.76 -2.91 0.84
C GLY A 73 -17.08 -2.49 1.46
N ALA A 74 -17.42 -2.92 2.69
CA ALA A 74 -18.59 -2.43 3.40
C ALA A 74 -18.55 -0.90 3.53
N LYS A 75 -19.71 -0.26 3.36
CA LYS A 75 -19.87 1.19 3.42
C LYS A 75 -20.63 1.60 4.69
N ALA A 76 -20.18 2.67 5.31
CA ALA A 76 -20.89 3.38 6.37
C ALA A 76 -20.24 4.74 6.59
N ASN A 77 -21.04 5.75 6.88
CA ASN A 77 -20.57 7.11 7.16
C ASN A 77 -20.68 7.44 8.64
N LYS A 78 -19.75 8.22 9.15
CA LYS A 78 -19.76 8.69 10.54
C LYS A 78 -21.06 9.44 10.90
N SER A 79 -21.63 10.15 9.94
CA SER A 79 -22.89 10.87 10.11
C SER A 79 -24.11 9.98 10.38
N GLU A 80 -24.01 8.67 10.07
CA GLU A 80 -25.08 7.69 10.32
C GLU A 80 -25.03 7.13 11.75
N GLY A 81 -24.03 7.53 12.53
CA GLY A 81 -23.84 7.15 13.92
C GLY A 81 -23.09 5.81 14.13
N ASP A 82 -22.80 5.52 15.38
CA ASP A 82 -22.01 4.34 15.78
C ASP A 82 -22.60 3.00 15.33
N PRO A 83 -23.94 2.78 15.37
CA PRO A 83 -24.49 1.50 14.91
C PRO A 83 -24.19 1.18 13.46
N ALA A 84 -24.13 2.19 12.59
CA ALA A 84 -23.77 1.99 11.18
C ALA A 84 -22.30 1.61 11.01
N LEU A 85 -21.40 2.25 11.78
CA LEU A 85 -19.96 1.94 11.75
C LEU A 85 -19.63 0.58 12.37
N ARG A 86 -20.44 0.12 13.31
CA ARG A 86 -20.26 -1.12 14.06
C ARG A 86 -21.33 -2.16 13.73
N ALA A 87 -21.73 -2.20 12.46
CA ALA A 87 -22.77 -3.10 11.99
C ALA A 87 -22.45 -4.57 12.30
N CYS A 88 -23.48 -5.31 12.61
CA CYS A 88 -23.41 -6.78 12.69
C CYS A 88 -23.64 -7.33 11.29
N PHE A 89 -22.79 -8.24 10.84
CA PHE A 89 -22.92 -8.93 9.58
C PHE A 89 -23.30 -10.39 9.84
N ASP A 90 -24.28 -10.91 9.10
CA ASP A 90 -24.74 -12.30 9.25
C ASP A 90 -23.66 -13.30 8.83
N ALA A 91 -22.87 -12.94 7.81
CA ALA A 91 -21.77 -13.74 7.32
C ALA A 91 -20.70 -12.85 6.67
N PRO A 92 -19.43 -13.29 6.65
CA PRO A 92 -18.40 -12.62 5.86
C PRO A 92 -18.70 -12.73 4.35
N VAL A 93 -18.25 -11.74 3.59
CA VAL A 93 -18.34 -11.73 2.13
C VAL A 93 -16.95 -11.96 1.55
N GLU A 94 -16.85 -12.93 0.63
CA GLU A 94 -15.64 -13.13 -0.16
C GLU A 94 -15.82 -12.52 -1.54
N ASN A 95 -14.88 -11.66 -1.95
CA ASN A 95 -14.89 -10.99 -3.25
C ASN A 95 -13.45 -10.69 -3.70
N ASP A 96 -13.31 -9.96 -4.81
CA ASP A 96 -11.99 -9.63 -5.36
C ASP A 96 -11.12 -8.81 -4.37
N LEU A 97 -11.73 -7.96 -3.56
CA LEU A 97 -11.01 -7.17 -2.56
C LEU A 97 -10.47 -8.06 -1.43
N THR A 98 -11.26 -9.01 -0.92
CA THR A 98 -10.78 -9.95 0.11
C THR A 98 -9.64 -10.81 -0.41
N ALA A 99 -9.73 -11.28 -1.67
CA ALA A 99 -8.66 -12.02 -2.32
C ALA A 99 -7.39 -11.17 -2.48
N TRP A 100 -7.53 -9.92 -2.87
CA TRP A 100 -6.43 -8.96 -2.98
C TRP A 100 -5.74 -8.72 -1.63
N ILE A 101 -6.51 -8.42 -0.58
CA ILE A 101 -5.97 -8.18 0.77
C ILE A 101 -5.27 -9.45 1.30
N SER A 102 -5.79 -10.64 1.01
CA SER A 102 -5.13 -11.89 1.37
C SER A 102 -3.75 -12.03 0.73
N LYS A 103 -3.61 -11.67 -0.55
CA LYS A 103 -2.31 -11.65 -1.25
C LYS A 103 -1.35 -10.62 -0.67
N LEU A 104 -1.84 -9.42 -0.34
CA LEU A 104 -1.03 -8.38 0.31
C LEU A 104 -0.53 -8.83 1.69
N ALA A 105 -1.39 -9.46 2.47
CA ALA A 105 -1.04 -10.00 3.79
C ALA A 105 0.01 -11.12 3.69
N ALA A 106 -0.14 -12.03 2.72
CA ALA A 106 0.83 -13.08 2.46
C ALA A 106 2.18 -12.51 2.02
N ALA A 107 2.19 -11.51 1.13
CA ALA A 107 3.38 -10.81 0.70
C ALA A 107 4.12 -10.15 1.88
N LYS A 108 3.40 -9.41 2.72
CA LYS A 108 3.99 -8.79 3.90
C LYS A 108 4.53 -9.81 4.89
N LYS A 109 3.79 -10.88 5.17
CA LYS A 109 4.23 -11.95 6.07
C LYS A 109 5.53 -12.61 5.59
N ALA A 110 5.72 -12.74 4.29
CA ALA A 110 6.90 -13.38 3.69
C ALA A 110 8.11 -12.45 3.56
N SER A 111 8.00 -11.16 3.86
CA SER A 111 9.03 -10.16 3.58
C SER A 111 9.55 -9.49 4.84
N ASN A 112 10.83 -9.69 5.15
CA ASN A 112 11.51 -8.94 6.21
C ASN A 112 11.58 -7.43 5.88
N ALA A 113 11.81 -7.08 4.62
CA ALA A 113 11.88 -5.68 4.21
C ALA A 113 10.54 -4.95 4.43
N LEU A 114 9.42 -5.56 4.09
CA LEU A 114 8.10 -4.97 4.33
C LEU A 114 7.75 -4.86 5.82
N ASN A 115 8.27 -5.76 6.66
CA ASN A 115 8.02 -5.74 8.09
C ASN A 115 8.97 -4.81 8.85
N TYR A 116 10.27 -4.80 8.52
CA TYR A 116 11.33 -4.18 9.32
C TYR A 116 12.19 -3.19 8.55
N GLY A 117 12.01 -3.08 7.23
CA GLY A 117 12.87 -2.26 6.38
C GLY A 117 12.69 -0.76 6.60
N ASP A 118 13.76 -0.03 6.32
CA ASP A 118 13.71 1.44 6.21
C ASP A 118 12.82 1.87 5.05
N PHE A 119 12.42 3.12 5.07
CA PHE A 119 11.56 3.73 4.05
C PHE A 119 12.31 4.83 3.31
N ARG A 120 12.31 4.78 1.97
CA ARG A 120 12.87 5.81 1.10
C ARG A 120 11.99 6.01 -0.14
N SER A 121 11.72 7.25 -0.52
CA SER A 121 11.03 7.57 -1.78
C SER A 121 11.99 7.43 -2.96
N VAL A 122 11.53 6.83 -4.06
CA VAL A 122 12.30 6.58 -5.29
C VAL A 122 11.72 7.35 -6.47
N VAL A 123 10.41 7.19 -6.73
CA VAL A 123 9.67 7.93 -7.76
C VAL A 123 8.45 8.55 -7.11
N LEU A 124 8.21 9.81 -7.41
CA LEU A 124 7.05 10.52 -6.88
C LEU A 124 6.50 11.50 -7.90
N THR A 125 5.25 11.31 -8.25
CA THR A 125 4.44 12.21 -9.06
C THR A 125 3.11 12.50 -8.35
N ASN A 126 2.22 13.22 -8.97
CA ASN A 126 0.89 13.45 -8.38
C ASN A 126 0.04 12.17 -8.26
N ARG A 127 0.23 11.20 -9.16
CA ARG A 127 -0.61 9.99 -9.27
C ARG A 127 0.16 8.69 -9.08
N GLN A 128 1.47 8.71 -9.09
CA GLN A 128 2.31 7.53 -8.95
C GLN A 128 3.32 7.70 -7.83
N CYS A 129 3.65 6.60 -7.18
CA CYS A 129 4.79 6.54 -6.29
C CYS A 129 5.49 5.18 -6.40
N ILE A 130 6.80 5.21 -6.24
CA ILE A 130 7.62 4.04 -5.95
C ILE A 130 8.44 4.39 -4.73
N PHE A 131 8.38 3.56 -3.70
CA PHE A 131 9.23 3.71 -2.52
C PHE A 131 9.93 2.40 -2.19
N GLU A 132 11.05 2.53 -1.53
CA GLU A 132 11.89 1.40 -1.13
C GLU A 132 11.66 1.06 0.32
N ARG A 133 11.56 -0.23 0.59
CA ARG A 133 11.67 -0.86 1.90
C ARG A 133 12.92 -1.73 1.90
N LYS A 134 13.83 -1.50 2.84
CA LYS A 134 15.14 -2.14 2.82
C LYS A 134 15.60 -2.55 4.20
N THR A 135 16.06 -3.79 4.31
CA THR A 135 16.91 -4.31 5.40
C THR A 135 18.31 -4.58 4.86
N ASP A 136 19.22 -5.05 5.70
CA ASP A 136 20.57 -5.46 5.27
C ASP A 136 20.54 -6.62 4.27
N SER A 137 19.50 -7.46 4.30
CA SER A 137 19.40 -8.69 3.52
C SER A 137 18.34 -8.69 2.42
N GLU A 138 17.38 -7.78 2.46
CA GLU A 138 16.24 -7.78 1.54
C GLU A 138 15.86 -6.36 1.15
N ARG A 139 15.41 -6.21 -0.10
CA ARG A 139 14.96 -4.94 -0.64
C ARG A 139 13.70 -5.15 -1.48
N VAL A 140 12.66 -4.37 -1.17
CA VAL A 140 11.38 -4.38 -1.88
C VAL A 140 11.08 -2.98 -2.37
N LEU A 141 10.70 -2.86 -3.64
CA LEU A 141 10.15 -1.63 -4.22
C LEU A 141 8.62 -1.76 -4.27
N VAL A 142 7.94 -0.87 -3.58
CA VAL A 142 6.48 -0.75 -3.61
C VAL A 142 6.12 0.28 -4.66
N ALA A 143 5.45 -0.14 -5.73
CA ALA A 143 5.06 0.72 -6.85
C ALA A 143 3.55 0.81 -6.94
N ILE A 144 3.01 2.02 -7.05
CA ILE A 144 1.57 2.28 -7.14
C ILE A 144 1.31 3.29 -8.26
N ASN A 145 0.38 2.95 -9.16
CA ASN A 145 -0.21 3.88 -10.11
C ASN A 145 -1.69 4.07 -9.78
N ALA A 146 -2.06 5.27 -9.35
CA ALA A 146 -3.43 5.63 -9.02
C ALA A 146 -4.16 6.37 -10.14
N ASP A 147 -3.55 6.45 -11.32
CA ASP A 147 -4.15 7.08 -12.50
C ASP A 147 -4.94 6.04 -13.33
N ASN A 148 -5.81 6.55 -14.18
CA ASN A 148 -6.59 5.77 -15.14
C ASN A 148 -5.87 5.52 -16.47
N VAL A 149 -4.60 5.93 -16.56
CA VAL A 149 -3.72 5.72 -17.71
C VAL A 149 -2.44 4.99 -17.27
N PRO A 150 -1.80 4.21 -18.16
CA PRO A 150 -0.54 3.59 -17.85
C PRO A 150 0.56 4.66 -17.65
N TYR A 151 1.53 4.34 -16.80
CA TYR A 151 2.69 5.18 -16.54
C TYR A 151 3.96 4.34 -16.65
N THR A 152 4.93 4.80 -17.43
CA THR A 152 6.24 4.16 -17.52
C THR A 152 7.22 4.90 -16.62
N ALA A 153 7.65 4.23 -15.55
CA ALA A 153 8.64 4.77 -14.63
C ALA A 153 10.05 4.48 -15.14
N HIS A 154 10.86 5.53 -15.23
CA HIS A 154 12.29 5.45 -15.54
C HIS A 154 13.07 5.83 -14.29
N PHE A 155 13.76 4.87 -13.70
CA PHE A 155 14.52 5.06 -12.47
C PHE A 155 15.60 3.97 -12.35
N ASP A 156 16.63 4.24 -11.57
CA ASP A 156 17.61 3.23 -11.20
C ASP A 156 17.04 2.36 -10.07
N ALA A 157 16.66 1.13 -10.42
CA ALA A 157 16.16 0.16 -9.44
C ALA A 157 17.30 -0.42 -8.57
N GLY A 158 18.56 -0.26 -8.97
CA GLY A 158 19.70 -0.85 -8.28
C GLY A 158 19.77 -2.39 -8.37
N CYS A 159 18.94 -3.00 -9.20
CA CYS A 159 18.92 -4.42 -9.54
C CYS A 159 18.34 -4.60 -10.96
N GLY A 160 18.65 -5.73 -11.61
CA GLY A 160 18.17 -6.02 -12.97
C GLY A 160 16.74 -6.52 -12.99
N THR A 161 16.41 -7.41 -12.06
CA THR A 161 15.11 -8.08 -11.99
C THR A 161 14.58 -8.12 -10.57
N ALA A 162 13.28 -8.34 -10.45
CA ALA A 162 12.58 -8.53 -9.20
C ALA A 162 11.46 -9.56 -9.34
N VAL A 163 11.02 -10.12 -8.23
CA VAL A 163 9.79 -10.91 -8.16
C VAL A 163 8.72 -10.07 -7.46
N ASP A 164 7.55 -9.94 -8.07
CA ASP A 164 6.40 -9.34 -7.41
C ASP A 164 5.85 -10.28 -6.33
N LEU A 165 5.95 -9.89 -5.08
CA LEU A 165 5.49 -10.70 -3.95
C LEU A 165 3.96 -10.90 -3.93
N ILE A 166 3.21 -10.07 -4.64
CA ILE A 166 1.76 -10.17 -4.71
C ILE A 166 1.33 -11.27 -5.68
N THR A 167 1.99 -11.36 -6.84
CA THR A 167 1.60 -12.27 -7.94
C THR A 167 2.57 -13.40 -8.20
N GLY A 168 3.84 -13.26 -7.77
CA GLY A 168 4.92 -14.18 -8.10
C GLY A 168 5.54 -13.96 -9.47
N HIS A 169 5.11 -12.96 -10.24
CA HIS A 169 5.65 -12.67 -11.56
C HIS A 169 7.01 -11.98 -11.47
N THR A 170 7.91 -12.32 -12.38
CA THR A 170 9.20 -11.65 -12.54
C THR A 170 9.02 -10.33 -13.30
N HIS A 171 9.72 -9.30 -12.86
CA HIS A 171 9.80 -7.99 -13.50
C HIS A 171 11.25 -7.68 -13.88
N ASP A 172 11.45 -7.19 -15.09
CA ASP A 172 12.73 -6.70 -15.59
C ASP A 172 12.69 -5.16 -15.63
N PHE A 173 13.65 -4.49 -14.99
CA PHE A 173 13.73 -3.04 -14.92
C PHE A 173 14.38 -2.39 -16.16
N GLY A 174 14.92 -3.19 -17.08
CA GLY A 174 15.52 -2.68 -18.32
C GLY A 174 14.51 -1.99 -19.22
N GLY A 175 14.85 -0.78 -19.70
CA GLY A 175 13.98 -0.03 -20.61
C GLY A 175 12.79 0.71 -20.01
N GLY A 176 12.74 0.77 -18.68
CA GLY A 176 11.62 1.37 -17.96
C GLY A 176 10.64 0.34 -17.41
N SER A 177 9.79 0.76 -16.47
CA SER A 177 8.81 -0.09 -15.80
C SER A 177 7.41 0.44 -16.02
N GLU A 178 6.61 -0.28 -16.80
CA GLU A 178 5.22 0.11 -17.03
C GLU A 178 4.36 -0.26 -15.81
N LEU A 179 3.64 0.73 -15.32
CA LEU A 179 2.60 0.56 -14.31
C LEU A 179 1.24 0.71 -14.99
N PRO A 180 0.47 -0.37 -15.17
CA PRO A 180 -0.89 -0.28 -15.70
C PRO A 180 -1.77 0.66 -14.88
N PRO A 181 -2.90 1.13 -15.44
CA PRO A 181 -3.86 1.91 -14.67
C PRO A 181 -4.29 1.21 -13.39
N TYR A 182 -4.37 1.94 -12.28
CA TYR A 182 -4.83 1.41 -10.98
C TYR A 182 -4.11 0.13 -10.55
N SER A 183 -2.78 0.13 -10.61
CA SER A 183 -1.95 -1.03 -10.29
C SER A 183 -1.07 -0.82 -9.07
N ALA A 184 -0.70 -1.93 -8.44
CA ALA A 184 0.28 -1.97 -7.37
C ALA A 184 1.16 -3.21 -7.48
N PHE A 185 2.44 -3.06 -7.15
CA PHE A 185 3.45 -4.12 -7.18
C PHE A 185 4.32 -4.05 -5.93
N PHE A 186 4.70 -5.21 -5.40
CA PHE A 186 5.71 -5.37 -4.35
C PHE A 186 6.90 -6.10 -4.94
N TRP A 187 7.79 -5.39 -5.60
CA TRP A 187 8.95 -5.94 -6.30
C TRP A 187 10.11 -6.23 -5.33
N LYS A 188 10.28 -7.48 -4.99
CA LYS A 188 11.47 -7.93 -4.26
C LYS A 188 12.63 -8.07 -5.23
N CYS A 189 13.65 -7.21 -5.05
CA CYS A 189 14.85 -7.22 -5.89
C CYS A 189 15.60 -8.54 -5.77
N GLU A 190 15.97 -9.11 -6.91
CA GLU A 190 16.85 -10.26 -6.99
C GLU A 190 18.32 -9.79 -6.85
N ARG A 191 19.14 -10.61 -6.20
CA ARG A 191 20.58 -10.36 -5.98
C ARG A 191 21.40 -10.78 -7.18
#